data_31d8c32f46e1049d7e3e4ba8e5eacf2a
#
_entry.id   31d8c32f46e1049d7e3e4ba8e5eacf2a
#
_cell.length_a   1.000
_cell.length_b   1.000
_cell.length_c   1.000
_cell.angle_alpha   90.00
_cell.angle_beta   90.00
_cell.angle_gamma   90.00
#
_symmetry.space_group_name_H-M   'P 1'
#
loop_
_entity.id
_entity.type
_entity.pdbx_description
1 polymer ?
#
loop_
_entity_poly.entity_id
_entity_poly.type
_entity_poly.pdbx_seq_one_letter_code
_entity_poly.pdbx_strand_id
1 'polypeptide(L)'
;MHLTPREQEKLLVFVAAELSRKRMDRGVKLNYPEAVSLITAEVLEGVRDGKSVAELMRFGATILTRDDVMEGVPEMILEVQVEGTFPDGTKLVT
;
A
#
# COMPACT_ATOMS: atom_id res chain seq x y z
N MET A 1 8.52 -24.84 -3.44
CA MET A 1 8.18 -23.81 -2.47
C MET A 1 6.66 -23.73 -2.34
N HIS A 2 6.19 -23.73 -1.13
CA HIS A 2 4.74 -23.69 -0.86
C HIS A 2 4.42 -22.38 -0.15
N LEU A 3 3.62 -21.55 -0.82
CA LEU A 3 3.16 -20.28 -0.26
C LEU A 3 1.70 -20.41 0.17
N THR A 4 1.36 -19.84 1.31
CA THR A 4 -0.03 -19.76 1.74
C THR A 4 -0.79 -18.80 0.82
N PRO A 5 -2.14 -18.90 0.72
CA PRO A 5 -2.91 -17.93 -0.05
C PRO A 5 -2.66 -16.48 0.38
N ARG A 6 -2.47 -16.23 1.68
CA ARG A 6 -2.17 -14.88 2.19
C ARG A 6 -0.81 -14.38 1.70
N GLU A 7 0.19 -15.25 1.66
CA GLU A 7 1.50 -14.90 1.12
C GLU A 7 1.44 -14.60 -0.37
N GLN A 8 0.66 -15.38 -1.12
CA GLN A 8 0.43 -15.17 -2.55
C GLN A 8 -0.23 -13.79 -2.79
N GLU A 9 -1.24 -13.44 -2.00
CA GLU A 9 -1.90 -12.15 -2.10
C GLU A 9 -0.93 -10.99 -1.87
N LYS A 10 -0.07 -11.10 -0.87
CA LYS A 10 0.94 -10.06 -0.58
C LYS A 10 1.94 -9.91 -1.71
N LEU A 11 2.34 -11.01 -2.34
CA LEU A 11 3.23 -10.96 -3.50
C LEU A 11 2.55 -10.30 -4.69
N LEU A 12 1.27 -10.57 -4.93
CA LEU A 12 0.51 -9.94 -6.00
C LEU A 12 0.37 -8.43 -5.76
N VAL A 13 0.13 -8.01 -4.52
CA VAL A 13 0.10 -6.59 -4.15
C VAL A 13 1.45 -5.95 -4.44
N PHE A 14 2.55 -6.61 -4.11
CA PHE A 14 3.90 -6.10 -4.39
C PHE A 14 4.12 -5.92 -5.90
N VAL A 15 3.74 -6.90 -6.71
CA VAL A 15 3.87 -6.81 -8.16
C VAL A 15 3.04 -5.65 -8.71
N ALA A 16 1.80 -5.51 -8.24
CA ALA A 16 0.93 -4.40 -8.64
C ALA A 16 1.51 -3.05 -8.24
N ALA A 17 2.14 -2.96 -7.07
CA ALA A 17 2.79 -1.74 -6.60
C ALA A 17 4.00 -1.38 -7.46
N GLU A 18 4.82 -2.35 -7.83
CA GLU A 18 5.98 -2.11 -8.71
C GLU A 18 5.54 -1.62 -10.10
N LEU A 19 4.48 -2.20 -10.65
CA LEU A 19 3.91 -1.74 -11.90
C LEU A 19 3.41 -0.30 -11.77
N SER A 20 2.76 0.01 -10.65
CA SER A 20 2.25 1.35 -10.36
C SER A 20 3.39 2.38 -10.29
N ARG A 21 4.50 2.03 -9.63
CA ARG A 21 5.68 2.91 -9.57
C ARG A 21 6.24 3.21 -10.95
N LYS A 22 6.35 2.19 -11.80
CA LYS A 22 6.84 2.36 -13.16
C LYS A 22 5.94 3.29 -13.98
N ARG A 23 4.63 3.18 -13.79
CA ARG A 23 3.67 4.06 -14.46
C ARG A 23 3.77 5.50 -13.94
N MET A 24 3.85 5.65 -12.63
CA MET A 24 3.99 6.97 -12.00
C MET A 24 5.28 7.66 -12.44
N ASP A 25 6.39 6.91 -12.55
CA ASP A 25 7.68 7.44 -13.01
C ASP A 25 7.62 7.99 -14.44
N ARG A 26 6.69 7.48 -15.27
CA ARG A 26 6.46 7.98 -16.62
C ARG A 26 5.45 9.14 -16.66
N GLY A 27 4.99 9.61 -15.51
CA GLY A 27 3.97 10.64 -15.44
C GLY A 27 2.54 10.14 -15.69
N VAL A 28 2.32 8.83 -15.66
CA VAL A 28 0.99 8.25 -15.79
C VAL A 28 0.27 8.35 -14.44
N LYS A 29 -0.93 8.88 -14.44
CA LYS A 29 -1.75 8.98 -13.21
C LYS A 29 -2.31 7.61 -12.87
N LEU A 30 -2.23 7.25 -11.59
CA LEU A 30 -2.65 5.93 -11.11
C LEU A 30 -4.18 5.83 -11.02
N ASN A 31 -4.71 4.66 -11.37
CA ASN A 31 -6.10 4.33 -11.11
C ASN A 31 -6.28 3.84 -9.67
N TYR A 32 -7.52 3.52 -9.28
CA TYR A 32 -7.83 3.11 -7.91
C TYR A 32 -7.06 1.87 -7.47
N PRO A 33 -7.08 0.73 -8.19
CA PRO A 33 -6.34 -0.45 -7.77
C PRO A 33 -4.83 -0.22 -7.67
N GLU A 34 -4.26 0.56 -8.59
CA GLU A 34 -2.84 0.89 -8.57
C GLU A 34 -2.48 1.72 -7.34
N ALA A 35 -3.28 2.74 -7.04
CA ALA A 35 -3.05 3.59 -5.88
C ALA A 35 -3.13 2.80 -4.56
N VAL A 36 -4.17 1.98 -4.40
CA VAL A 36 -4.34 1.15 -3.20
C VAL A 36 -3.19 0.15 -3.07
N SER A 37 -2.77 -0.48 -4.16
CA SER A 37 -1.67 -1.45 -4.15
C SER A 37 -0.35 -0.79 -3.71
N LEU A 38 -0.07 0.40 -4.22
CA LEU A 38 1.15 1.12 -3.86
C LEU A 38 1.15 1.50 -2.37
N ILE A 39 0.06 2.06 -1.88
CA ILE A 39 -0.07 2.42 -0.46
C ILE A 39 0.10 1.18 0.41
N THR A 40 -0.58 0.09 0.07
CA THR A 40 -0.53 -1.16 0.83
C THR A 40 0.88 -1.73 0.89
N ALA A 41 1.57 -1.79 -0.25
CA ALA A 41 2.94 -2.32 -0.30
C ALA A 41 3.90 -1.48 0.55
N GLU A 42 3.82 -0.16 0.47
CA GLU A 42 4.68 0.73 1.26
C GLU A 42 4.42 0.58 2.76
N VAL A 43 3.16 0.44 3.17
CA VAL A 43 2.81 0.22 4.57
C VAL A 43 3.34 -1.13 5.04
N LEU A 44 3.21 -2.20 4.23
CA LEU A 44 3.74 -3.52 4.58
C LEU A 44 5.26 -3.49 4.77
N GLU A 45 5.98 -2.78 3.91
CA GLU A 45 7.42 -2.62 4.07
C GLU A 45 7.75 -1.84 5.36
N GLY A 46 6.96 -0.84 5.70
CA GLY A 46 7.11 -0.12 6.97
C GLY A 46 6.89 -1.02 8.19
N VAL A 47 5.94 -1.96 8.11
CA VAL A 47 5.75 -2.97 9.16
C VAL A 47 7.01 -3.82 9.30
N ARG A 48 7.56 -4.27 8.18
CA ARG A 48 8.78 -5.07 8.16
C ARG A 48 9.98 -4.33 8.73
N ASP A 49 10.04 -3.01 8.51
CA ASP A 49 11.10 -2.14 9.02
C ASP A 49 10.95 -1.85 10.52
N GLY A 50 9.89 -2.29 11.15
CA GLY A 50 9.68 -2.13 12.59
C GLY A 50 8.97 -0.84 13.00
N LYS A 51 8.33 -0.15 12.07
CA LYS A 51 7.57 1.06 12.40
C LYS A 51 6.29 0.72 13.16
N SER A 52 5.86 1.63 14.03
CA SER A 52 4.63 1.46 14.82
C SER A 52 3.39 1.70 13.96
N VAL A 53 2.24 1.23 14.45
CA VAL A 53 0.94 1.49 13.80
C VAL A 53 0.72 3.00 13.61
N ALA A 54 0.98 3.79 14.65
CA ALA A 54 0.79 5.24 14.59
C ALA A 54 1.68 5.90 13.52
N GLU A 55 2.96 5.49 13.45
CA GLU A 55 3.87 6.00 12.42
C GLU A 55 3.38 5.64 11.02
N LEU A 56 2.90 4.41 10.82
CA LEU A 56 2.44 3.93 9.53
C LEU A 56 1.15 4.60 9.08
N MET A 57 0.27 4.94 10.01
CA MET A 57 -0.95 5.70 9.70
C MET A 57 -0.59 7.09 9.15
N ARG A 58 0.38 7.76 9.75
CA ARG A 58 0.86 9.05 9.28
C ARG A 58 1.60 8.92 7.94
N PHE A 59 2.46 7.92 7.83
CA PHE A 59 3.24 7.67 6.61
C PHE A 59 2.32 7.37 5.43
N GLY A 60 1.32 6.51 5.63
CA GLY A 60 0.39 6.10 4.57
C GLY A 60 -0.30 7.28 3.91
N ALA A 61 -0.63 8.30 4.68
CA ALA A 61 -1.29 9.50 4.17
C ALA A 61 -0.39 10.36 3.28
N THR A 62 0.92 10.12 3.29
CA THR A 62 1.92 10.93 2.54
C THR A 62 2.44 10.24 1.27
N ILE A 63 2.08 8.99 1.03
CA ILE A 63 2.65 8.20 -0.08
C ILE A 63 2.25 8.75 -1.44
N LEU A 64 1.00 9.17 -1.59
CA LEU A 64 0.46 9.71 -2.83
C LEU A 64 -0.19 11.07 -2.58
N THR A 65 -0.15 11.91 -3.61
CA THR A 65 -0.89 13.19 -3.64
C THR A 65 -2.02 13.08 -4.65
N ARG A 66 -2.92 14.08 -4.66
CA ARG A 66 -4.01 14.13 -5.65
C ARG A 66 -3.49 14.17 -7.09
N ASP A 67 -2.31 14.75 -7.30
CA ASP A 67 -1.72 14.86 -8.64
C ASP A 67 -1.16 13.53 -9.15
N ASP A 68 -0.93 12.58 -8.27
CA ASP A 68 -0.38 11.27 -8.64
C ASP A 68 -1.45 10.32 -9.18
N VAL A 69 -2.72 10.63 -8.98
CA VAL A 69 -3.83 9.73 -9.26
C VAL A 69 -4.83 10.35 -10.22
N MET A 70 -5.63 9.50 -10.87
CA MET A 70 -6.68 9.94 -11.77
C MET A 70 -7.78 10.69 -11.01
N GLU A 71 -8.52 11.53 -11.73
CA GLU A 71 -9.68 12.24 -11.18
C GLU A 71 -10.67 11.24 -10.59
N GLY A 72 -11.21 11.55 -9.42
CA GLY A 72 -12.17 10.69 -8.72
C GLY A 72 -11.54 9.64 -7.82
N VAL A 73 -10.26 9.31 -7.99
CA VAL A 73 -9.59 8.31 -7.16
C VAL A 73 -9.49 8.72 -5.69
N PRO A 74 -9.12 9.97 -5.35
CA PRO A 74 -9.05 10.35 -3.94
C PRO A 74 -10.39 10.19 -3.22
N GLU A 75 -11.50 10.44 -3.90
CA GLU A 75 -12.83 10.31 -3.32
C GLU A 75 -13.25 8.86 -3.14
N MET A 76 -12.66 7.93 -3.88
CA MET A 76 -12.89 6.49 -3.74
C MET A 76 -12.08 5.88 -2.60
N ILE A 77 -10.94 6.47 -2.25
CA ILE A 77 -10.08 5.98 -1.17
C ILE A 77 -10.40 6.76 0.10
N LEU A 78 -11.43 6.32 0.83
CA LEU A 78 -11.77 6.90 2.12
C LEU A 78 -10.82 6.40 3.20
N GLU A 79 -10.44 5.12 3.12
CA GLU A 79 -9.44 4.54 4.01
C GLU A 79 -8.83 3.31 3.34
N VAL A 80 -7.59 2.98 3.73
CA VAL A 80 -6.91 1.75 3.33
C VAL A 80 -6.58 0.99 4.61
N GLN A 81 -6.99 -0.28 4.67
CA GLN A 81 -6.71 -1.15 5.81
C GLN A 81 -5.64 -2.16 5.43
N VAL A 82 -4.56 -2.20 6.21
CA VAL A 82 -3.44 -3.10 5.97
C VAL A 82 -3.20 -3.94 7.21
N GLU A 83 -3.30 -5.26 7.08
CA GLU A 83 -2.99 -6.20 8.15
C GLU A 83 -1.51 -6.53 8.10
N GLY A 84 -0.82 -6.35 9.22
CA GLY A 84 0.60 -6.66 9.34
C GLY A 84 0.94 -7.32 10.65
N THR A 85 2.07 -8.04 10.67
CA THR A 85 2.57 -8.70 11.88
C THR A 85 3.63 -7.81 12.54
N PHE A 86 3.30 -7.35 13.74
CA PHE A 86 4.16 -6.53 14.58
C PHE A 86 4.79 -7.40 15.67
N PRO A 87 5.80 -6.89 16.42
CA PRO A 87 6.43 -7.68 17.49
C PRO A 87 5.45 -8.21 18.54
N ASP A 88 4.35 -7.51 18.80
CA ASP A 88 3.34 -7.90 19.76
C ASP A 88 2.07 -8.49 19.14
N GLY A 89 2.16 -8.95 17.89
CA GLY A 89 1.10 -9.67 17.19
C GLY A 89 0.63 -9.04 15.90
N THR A 90 -0.37 -9.65 15.29
CA THR A 90 -0.99 -9.15 14.06
C THR A 90 -1.90 -7.98 14.36
N LYS A 91 -1.75 -6.88 13.66
CA LYS A 91 -2.54 -5.66 13.83
C LYS A 91 -2.97 -5.09 12.50
N LEU A 92 -4.03 -4.29 12.53
CA LEU A 92 -4.57 -3.59 11.39
C LEU A 92 -4.10 -2.12 11.42
N VAL A 93 -3.53 -1.68 10.31
CA VAL A 93 -3.19 -0.27 10.08
C VAL A 93 -4.28 0.32 9.20
N THR A 94 -4.89 1.41 9.63
CA THR A 94 -6.02 2.04 8.91
C THR A 94 -5.67 3.39 8.30
#